data_654479f5fee3082044daf5e6aaa36ead
#
_entry.id   654479f5fee3082044daf5e6aaa36ead
#
_cell.length_a   1.000
_cell.length_b   1.000
_cell.length_c   1.000
_cell.angle_alpha   90.00
_cell.angle_beta   90.00
_cell.angle_gamma   90.00
#
_symmetry.space_group_name_H-M   'P 1'
#
loop_
_entity.id
_entity.type
_entity.pdbx_description
1 polymer ?
#
loop_
_entity_poly.entity_id
_entity_poly.type
_entity_poly.pdbx_seq_one_letter_code
_entity_poly.pdbx_strand_id
1 'polypeptide(L)'
;MTRRRIVYLAGGLALLLIVIVALRLATPAPVAPVDPLEAQARRFVQLALAFGQTDEKEVDSSYGVDELRPKAGQPAPSLDNLQRDLAKLASEIAAGPSSPRRDRLMSRIAYLQALIGTIQRPDSLSFDEEAKQVYAIDPVPVDLTAMARAAAELNRLLPGPGPLTTRVDAFREHYVIPEDKVEAVFHRALAECRLRTRAHWPLPAAERLDVEWNAAAPAAWHRYQGGYRSVLQVNPRAVAFLGSALDVACHEGYPGHHAQFVMQDLATRPRGLPVEERIVLLRSPDSMFREGAANYGVDLAFPTAERLAFERDVLFPLAGFPPAEAAKFEAVRALIDQLSSATAPILRDYRDHRLTAEAASTALQRDALVSSPQALLGFADQFGAYALGYTVARDWVAAGVAKAARNGDRWRVLGTYVAAPGLPTAAPVKSKDQP
;
A
#
# COMPACT_ATOMS: atom_id res chain seq x y z
N MET A 1 46.40 -58.86 -10.60
CA MET A 1 45.17 -58.47 -9.86
C MET A 1 44.00 -58.73 -10.76
N THR A 2 43.15 -59.67 -10.41
CA THR A 2 42.11 -60.22 -11.28
C THR A 2 40.90 -59.31 -11.39
N ARG A 3 40.29 -59.18 -12.57
CA ARG A 3 39.06 -58.37 -12.87
C ARG A 3 37.98 -58.46 -11.78
N ARG A 4 37.82 -59.58 -11.09
CA ARG A 4 36.89 -59.77 -9.96
C ARG A 4 37.15 -58.86 -8.76
N ARG A 5 38.41 -58.54 -8.41
CA ARG A 5 38.74 -57.67 -7.27
C ARG A 5 38.41 -56.20 -7.54
N ILE A 6 38.48 -55.77 -8.81
CA ILE A 6 38.11 -54.39 -9.22
C ILE A 6 36.60 -54.21 -9.16
N VAL A 7 35.81 -55.21 -9.50
CA VAL A 7 34.31 -55.11 -9.45
C VAL A 7 33.81 -55.04 -8.00
N TYR A 8 34.44 -55.76 -7.06
CA TYR A 8 34.05 -55.68 -5.64
C TYR A 8 34.46 -54.36 -4.99
N LEU A 9 35.59 -53.77 -5.37
CA LEU A 9 36.02 -52.46 -4.88
C LEU A 9 35.13 -51.34 -5.42
N ALA A 10 34.73 -51.38 -6.69
CA ALA A 10 33.83 -50.42 -7.29
C ALA A 10 32.39 -50.51 -6.71
N GLY A 11 31.90 -51.75 -6.47
CA GLY A 11 30.62 -51.99 -5.82
C GLY A 11 30.57 -51.49 -4.37
N GLY A 12 31.66 -51.71 -3.63
CA GLY A 12 31.79 -51.23 -2.24
C GLY A 12 31.82 -49.71 -2.13
N LEU A 13 32.49 -49.04 -3.08
CA LEU A 13 32.56 -47.57 -3.11
C LEU A 13 31.20 -46.95 -3.48
N ALA A 14 30.46 -47.58 -4.41
CA ALA A 14 29.11 -47.13 -4.79
C ALA A 14 28.13 -47.33 -3.64
N LEU A 15 28.19 -48.43 -2.91
CA LEU A 15 27.33 -48.69 -1.74
C LEU A 15 27.68 -47.70 -0.60
N LEU A 16 28.93 -47.38 -0.37
CA LEU A 16 29.35 -46.39 0.62
C LEU A 16 28.88 -44.99 0.27
N LEU A 17 28.93 -44.60 -1.00
CA LEU A 17 28.40 -43.34 -1.50
C LEU A 17 26.89 -43.24 -1.31
N ILE A 18 26.13 -44.30 -1.63
CA ILE A 18 24.69 -44.38 -1.44
C ILE A 18 24.31 -44.27 0.04
N VAL A 19 25.07 -44.92 0.94
CA VAL A 19 24.86 -44.85 2.39
C VAL A 19 25.19 -43.45 2.93
N ILE A 20 26.25 -42.80 2.45
CA ILE A 20 26.60 -41.42 2.84
C ILE A 20 25.54 -40.43 2.34
N VAL A 21 25.03 -40.59 1.12
CA VAL A 21 23.94 -39.74 0.58
C VAL A 21 22.64 -39.99 1.34
N ALA A 22 22.30 -41.26 1.64
CA ALA A 22 21.12 -41.58 2.44
C ALA A 22 21.23 -41.07 3.88
N LEU A 23 22.40 -41.13 4.51
CA LEU A 23 22.65 -40.54 5.84
C LEU A 23 22.59 -39.01 5.82
N ARG A 24 23.03 -38.33 4.76
CA ARG A 24 22.89 -36.89 4.60
C ARG A 24 21.46 -36.46 4.34
N LEU A 25 20.65 -37.28 3.66
CA LEU A 25 19.24 -37.07 3.45
C LEU A 25 18.38 -37.39 4.69
N ALA A 26 18.89 -38.26 5.58
CA ALA A 26 18.23 -38.64 6.83
C ALA A 26 18.61 -37.78 8.04
N THR A 27 19.64 -36.94 7.93
CA THR A 27 19.89 -35.92 8.98
C THR A 27 18.83 -34.82 8.86
N PRO A 28 17.93 -34.64 9.86
CA PRO A 28 17.06 -33.51 9.86
C PRO A 28 17.90 -32.24 9.73
N ALA A 29 17.49 -31.34 8.83
CA ALA A 29 18.15 -30.04 8.73
C ALA A 29 18.25 -29.45 10.15
N PRO A 30 19.41 -28.86 10.52
CA PRO A 30 19.52 -28.25 11.84
C PRO A 30 18.37 -27.29 12.04
N VAL A 31 17.58 -27.52 13.09
CA VAL A 31 16.48 -26.62 13.47
C VAL A 31 17.12 -25.25 13.63
N ALA A 32 16.74 -24.31 12.77
CA ALA A 32 17.26 -22.95 12.87
C ALA A 32 17.02 -22.46 14.30
N PRO A 33 18.00 -21.82 14.95
CA PRO A 33 17.82 -21.30 16.30
C PRO A 33 16.55 -20.43 16.31
N VAL A 34 15.65 -20.71 17.25
CA VAL A 34 14.41 -19.94 17.42
C VAL A 34 14.84 -18.50 17.70
N ASP A 35 14.35 -17.57 16.88
CA ASP A 35 14.64 -16.15 17.09
C ASP A 35 14.12 -15.76 18.49
N PRO A 36 14.97 -15.20 19.38
CA PRO A 36 14.56 -14.84 20.74
C PRO A 36 13.37 -13.87 20.81
N LEU A 37 13.10 -13.14 19.72
CA LEU A 37 11.94 -12.22 19.62
C LEU A 37 10.65 -12.91 19.14
N GLU A 38 10.69 -14.19 18.77
CA GLU A 38 9.51 -14.85 18.19
C GLU A 38 8.31 -14.87 19.16
N ALA A 39 8.55 -15.16 20.42
CA ALA A 39 7.49 -15.16 21.45
C ALA A 39 6.88 -13.77 21.65
N GLN A 40 7.71 -12.74 21.69
CA GLN A 40 7.28 -11.33 21.81
C GLN A 40 6.53 -10.87 20.57
N ALA A 41 6.99 -11.25 19.38
CA ALA A 41 6.33 -10.94 18.13
C ALA A 41 4.94 -11.60 18.04
N ARG A 42 4.81 -12.86 18.44
CA ARG A 42 3.50 -13.54 18.55
C ARG A 42 2.59 -12.86 19.57
N ARG A 43 3.14 -12.40 20.70
CA ARG A 43 2.38 -11.64 21.69
C ARG A 43 1.88 -10.30 21.14
N PHE A 44 2.71 -9.58 20.37
CA PHE A 44 2.28 -8.36 19.67
C PHE A 44 1.11 -8.65 18.72
N VAL A 45 1.21 -9.71 17.89
CA VAL A 45 0.14 -10.09 16.96
C VAL A 45 -1.17 -10.42 17.71
N GLN A 46 -1.09 -11.13 18.85
CA GLN A 46 -2.26 -11.39 19.69
C GLN A 46 -2.92 -10.10 20.19
N LEU A 47 -2.14 -9.13 20.66
CA LEU A 47 -2.66 -7.84 21.14
C LEU A 47 -3.27 -7.01 19.99
N ALA A 48 -2.64 -7.00 18.82
CA ALA A 48 -3.15 -6.32 17.64
C ALA A 48 -4.47 -6.95 17.13
N LEU A 49 -4.56 -8.29 17.08
CA LEU A 49 -5.79 -9.00 16.74
C LEU A 49 -6.90 -8.80 17.79
N ALA A 50 -6.53 -8.68 19.07
CA ALA A 50 -7.47 -8.37 20.14
C ALA A 50 -7.98 -6.93 20.05
N PHE A 51 -7.13 -5.97 19.66
CA PHE A 51 -7.55 -4.60 19.36
C PHE A 51 -8.53 -4.57 18.17
N GLY A 52 -8.32 -5.41 17.14
CA GLY A 52 -9.25 -5.58 16.03
C GLY A 52 -10.68 -6.01 16.43
N GLN A 53 -10.91 -6.54 17.64
CA GLN A 53 -12.28 -6.75 18.16
C GLN A 53 -12.98 -5.45 18.59
N THR A 54 -12.20 -4.41 18.94
CA THR A 54 -12.70 -3.08 19.30
C THR A 54 -12.83 -2.18 18.07
N ASP A 55 -11.87 -2.30 17.15
CA ASP A 55 -11.85 -1.58 15.86
C ASP A 55 -11.64 -2.59 14.72
N GLU A 56 -12.75 -3.12 14.21
CA GLU A 56 -12.75 -4.17 13.19
C GLU A 56 -12.02 -3.78 11.90
N LYS A 57 -11.92 -2.47 11.62
CA LYS A 57 -11.28 -1.97 10.40
C LYS A 57 -9.77 -1.88 10.53
N GLU A 58 -9.23 -1.90 11.75
CA GLU A 58 -7.79 -1.76 11.96
C GLU A 58 -6.98 -2.96 11.46
N VAL A 59 -7.55 -4.16 11.57
CA VAL A 59 -6.92 -5.36 10.99
C VAL A 59 -7.44 -5.54 9.57
N ASP A 60 -6.80 -4.88 8.61
CA ASP A 60 -7.18 -4.93 7.20
C ASP A 60 -7.06 -6.34 6.64
N SER A 61 -5.94 -7.00 6.89
CA SER A 61 -5.75 -8.40 6.49
C SER A 61 -4.76 -9.14 7.37
N SER A 62 -4.85 -10.46 7.37
CA SER A 62 -3.90 -11.33 8.05
C SER A 62 -3.90 -12.72 7.41
N TYR A 63 -2.77 -13.42 7.45
CA TYR A 63 -2.66 -14.78 6.94
C TYR A 63 -1.70 -15.64 7.77
N GLY A 64 -2.09 -16.91 7.99
CA GLY A 64 -1.25 -17.87 8.72
C GLY A 64 -0.98 -17.48 10.17
N VAL A 65 -1.94 -16.81 10.83
CA VAL A 65 -1.91 -16.39 12.23
C VAL A 65 -3.23 -16.67 12.96
N ASP A 66 -4.07 -17.54 12.40
CA ASP A 66 -5.42 -17.80 12.92
C ASP A 66 -5.41 -18.34 14.37
N GLU A 67 -4.38 -19.11 14.72
CA GLU A 67 -4.19 -19.63 16.08
C GLU A 67 -3.88 -18.54 17.12
N LEU A 68 -3.54 -17.32 16.69
CA LEU A 68 -3.29 -16.17 17.56
C LEU A 68 -4.53 -15.29 17.77
N ARG A 69 -5.61 -15.56 17.03
CA ARG A 69 -6.87 -14.82 17.18
C ARG A 69 -7.51 -15.06 18.54
N PRO A 70 -8.19 -14.06 19.10
CA PRO A 70 -9.04 -14.27 20.26
C PRO A 70 -10.05 -15.40 20.02
N LYS A 71 -10.34 -16.18 21.05
CA LYS A 71 -11.32 -17.25 20.96
C LYS A 71 -12.73 -16.68 20.72
N ALA A 72 -13.54 -17.39 19.94
CA ALA A 72 -14.92 -17.00 19.72
C ALA A 72 -15.67 -16.81 21.07
N GLY A 73 -16.39 -15.69 21.18
CA GLY A 73 -17.11 -15.33 22.41
C GLY A 73 -16.24 -14.72 23.51
N GLN A 74 -14.94 -14.59 23.33
CA GLN A 74 -14.08 -13.84 24.25
C GLN A 74 -14.35 -12.34 24.08
N PRO A 75 -14.67 -11.59 25.16
CA PRO A 75 -14.89 -10.16 25.07
C PRO A 75 -13.61 -9.42 24.68
N ALA A 76 -13.77 -8.35 23.93
CA ALA A 76 -12.67 -7.46 23.59
C ALA A 76 -12.04 -6.88 24.89
N PRO A 77 -10.72 -6.82 24.99
CA PRO A 77 -10.07 -6.17 26.13
C PRO A 77 -10.35 -4.66 26.11
N SER A 78 -10.37 -4.03 27.29
CA SER A 78 -10.46 -2.57 27.36
C SER A 78 -9.19 -1.93 26.77
N LEU A 79 -9.32 -0.72 26.22
CA LEU A 79 -8.19 0.03 25.67
C LEU A 79 -7.08 0.25 26.71
N ASP A 80 -7.44 0.47 27.99
CA ASP A 80 -6.47 0.60 29.10
C ASP A 80 -5.69 -0.68 29.33
N ASN A 81 -6.34 -1.85 29.21
CA ASN A 81 -5.66 -3.13 29.31
C ASN A 81 -4.69 -3.34 28.16
N LEU A 82 -5.11 -3.03 26.94
CA LEU A 82 -4.24 -3.10 25.76
C LEU A 82 -3.03 -2.17 25.89
N GLN A 83 -3.22 -0.93 26.36
CA GLN A 83 -2.13 0.01 26.61
C GLN A 83 -1.11 -0.53 27.62
N ARG A 84 -1.58 -1.09 28.75
CA ARG A 84 -0.70 -1.70 29.74
C ARG A 84 0.06 -2.92 29.22
N ASP A 85 -0.63 -3.81 28.49
CA ASP A 85 -0.01 -5.01 27.92
C ASP A 85 1.02 -4.68 26.85
N LEU A 86 0.75 -3.66 25.99
CA LEU A 86 1.70 -3.15 25.03
C LEU A 86 2.91 -2.49 25.68
N ALA A 87 2.70 -1.70 26.74
CA ALA A 87 3.80 -1.07 27.50
C ALA A 87 4.70 -2.12 28.17
N LYS A 88 4.11 -3.16 28.75
CA LYS A 88 4.84 -4.30 29.33
C LYS A 88 5.66 -5.01 28.24
N LEU A 89 5.04 -5.33 27.10
CA LEU A 89 5.71 -5.98 25.98
C LEU A 89 6.87 -5.12 25.45
N ALA A 90 6.68 -3.81 25.31
CA ALA A 90 7.73 -2.88 24.91
C ALA A 90 8.93 -2.93 25.86
N SER A 91 8.68 -2.94 27.18
CA SER A 91 9.73 -3.03 28.19
C SER A 91 10.51 -4.35 28.12
N GLU A 92 9.80 -5.47 27.92
CA GLU A 92 10.42 -6.79 27.76
C GLU A 92 11.33 -6.85 26.51
N ILE A 93 10.87 -6.29 25.39
CA ILE A 93 11.64 -6.22 24.13
C ILE A 93 12.84 -5.27 24.28
N ALA A 94 12.66 -4.13 24.97
CA ALA A 94 13.72 -3.15 25.18
C ALA A 94 14.89 -3.70 26.00
N ALA A 95 14.64 -4.64 26.91
CA ALA A 95 15.67 -5.30 27.71
C ALA A 95 16.54 -6.29 26.89
N GLY A 96 16.10 -6.70 25.70
CA GLY A 96 16.83 -7.61 24.84
C GLY A 96 17.90 -6.92 23.97
N PRO A 97 18.71 -7.72 23.23
CA PRO A 97 19.74 -7.17 22.35
C PRO A 97 19.13 -6.37 21.20
N SER A 98 19.82 -5.32 20.76
CA SER A 98 19.42 -4.53 19.60
C SER A 98 19.51 -5.34 18.32
N SER A 99 18.48 -5.23 17.47
CA SER A 99 18.46 -5.81 16.14
C SER A 99 17.45 -5.07 15.26
N PRO A 100 17.58 -5.11 13.91
CA PRO A 100 16.61 -4.50 13.02
C PRO A 100 15.18 -5.03 13.21
N ARG A 101 14.99 -6.29 13.55
CA ARG A 101 13.68 -6.89 13.85
C ARG A 101 13.10 -6.30 15.14
N ARG A 102 13.93 -6.19 16.21
CA ARG A 102 13.53 -5.55 17.47
C ARG A 102 13.05 -4.12 17.25
N ASP A 103 13.82 -3.33 16.50
CA ASP A 103 13.51 -1.91 16.29
C ASP A 103 12.21 -1.74 15.48
N ARG A 104 11.95 -2.58 14.50
CA ARG A 104 10.65 -2.61 13.80
C ARG A 104 9.50 -3.00 14.70
N LEU A 105 9.67 -4.04 15.51
CA LEU A 105 8.62 -4.48 16.45
C LEU A 105 8.31 -3.41 17.49
N MET A 106 9.33 -2.70 17.98
CA MET A 106 9.15 -1.54 18.88
C MET A 106 8.39 -0.40 18.18
N SER A 107 8.68 -0.10 16.92
CA SER A 107 7.93 0.90 16.14
C SER A 107 6.46 0.52 15.96
N ARG A 108 6.17 -0.76 15.71
CA ARG A 108 4.78 -1.26 15.60
C ARG A 108 4.02 -1.17 16.93
N ILE A 109 4.68 -1.44 18.05
CA ILE A 109 4.08 -1.27 19.38
C ILE A 109 3.82 0.21 19.65
N ALA A 110 4.79 1.08 19.42
CA ALA A 110 4.65 2.52 19.62
C ALA A 110 3.51 3.11 18.77
N TYR A 111 3.40 2.70 17.53
CA TYR A 111 2.29 3.06 16.64
C TYR A 111 0.94 2.65 17.25
N LEU A 112 0.77 1.37 17.65
CA LEU A 112 -0.51 0.87 18.17
C LEU A 112 -0.88 1.57 19.48
N GLN A 113 0.09 1.89 20.34
CA GLN A 113 -0.12 2.69 21.54
C GLN A 113 -0.57 4.13 21.22
N ALA A 114 0.06 4.78 20.23
CA ALA A 114 -0.32 6.11 19.80
C ALA A 114 -1.75 6.11 19.25
N LEU A 115 -2.10 5.15 18.38
CA LEU A 115 -3.44 5.00 17.83
C LEU A 115 -4.51 4.79 18.92
N ILE A 116 -4.26 3.88 19.88
CA ILE A 116 -5.16 3.69 21.02
C ILE A 116 -5.31 5.00 21.80
N GLY A 117 -4.22 5.74 21.98
CA GLY A 117 -4.22 7.04 22.65
C GLY A 117 -5.11 8.08 21.97
N THR A 118 -5.13 8.14 20.64
CA THR A 118 -6.03 9.05 19.88
C THR A 118 -7.50 8.66 20.03
N ILE A 119 -7.79 7.35 20.07
CA ILE A 119 -9.17 6.86 20.30
C ILE A 119 -9.65 7.17 21.71
N GLN A 120 -8.79 7.01 22.73
CA GLN A 120 -9.14 7.31 24.10
C GLN A 120 -9.31 8.80 24.38
N ARG A 121 -8.61 9.64 23.64
CA ARG A 121 -8.62 11.10 23.78
C ARG A 121 -8.74 11.76 22.41
N PRO A 122 -9.94 11.72 21.81
CA PRO A 122 -10.19 12.42 20.55
C PRO A 122 -9.76 13.88 20.67
N ASP A 123 -9.28 14.44 19.60
CA ASP A 123 -8.83 15.86 19.51
C ASP A 123 -7.65 16.23 20.43
N SER A 124 -6.97 15.26 21.04
CA SER A 124 -5.76 15.53 21.83
C SER A 124 -4.53 15.87 20.99
N LEU A 125 -4.56 15.57 19.70
CA LEU A 125 -3.54 15.89 18.70
C LEU A 125 -4.18 16.72 17.60
N SER A 126 -3.46 17.71 17.09
CA SER A 126 -3.79 18.33 15.80
C SER A 126 -3.59 17.31 14.68
N PHE A 127 -4.16 17.57 13.51
CA PHE A 127 -4.01 16.70 12.34
C PHE A 127 -2.55 16.46 11.96
N ASP A 128 -1.72 17.52 12.01
CA ASP A 128 -0.28 17.40 11.70
C ASP A 128 0.49 16.62 12.77
N GLU A 129 0.12 16.76 14.06
CA GLU A 129 0.70 15.96 15.15
C GLU A 129 0.30 14.48 15.03
N GLU A 130 -0.95 14.18 14.68
CA GLU A 130 -1.40 12.83 14.40
C GLU A 130 -0.62 12.23 13.22
N ALA A 131 -0.51 12.96 12.10
CA ALA A 131 0.26 12.53 10.93
C ALA A 131 1.69 12.14 11.30
N LYS A 132 2.33 12.92 12.14
CA LYS A 132 3.70 12.69 12.58
C LYS A 132 3.85 11.57 13.60
N GLN A 133 2.99 11.55 14.63
CA GLN A 133 3.14 10.62 15.75
C GLN A 133 2.63 9.22 15.42
N VAL A 134 1.52 9.13 14.67
CA VAL A 134 0.90 7.85 14.33
C VAL A 134 1.49 7.29 13.04
N TYR A 135 1.69 8.11 12.01
CA TYR A 135 2.05 7.65 10.66
C TYR A 135 3.50 7.93 10.25
N ALA A 136 4.27 8.64 11.09
CA ALA A 136 5.65 9.04 10.79
C ALA A 136 5.80 9.85 9.48
N ILE A 137 4.77 10.61 9.11
CA ILE A 137 4.76 11.44 7.91
C ILE A 137 4.69 12.93 8.29
N ASP A 138 5.54 13.74 7.67
CA ASP A 138 5.46 15.19 7.79
C ASP A 138 4.62 15.75 6.63
N PRO A 139 3.57 16.54 6.90
CA PRO A 139 2.75 17.15 5.85
C PRO A 139 3.60 18.01 4.92
N VAL A 140 3.42 17.82 3.61
CA VAL A 140 4.13 18.60 2.60
C VAL A 140 3.37 19.89 2.33
N PRO A 141 4.03 21.06 2.30
CA PRO A 141 3.38 22.30 1.91
C PRO A 141 2.83 22.24 0.48
N VAL A 142 1.62 22.76 0.28
CA VAL A 142 1.00 22.82 -1.03
C VAL A 142 1.51 24.06 -1.78
N ASP A 143 1.91 23.89 -3.04
CA ASP A 143 2.28 25.00 -3.93
C ASP A 143 1.03 25.67 -4.51
N LEU A 144 0.53 26.70 -3.80
CA LEU A 144 -0.66 27.45 -4.21
C LEU A 144 -0.50 28.12 -5.59
N THR A 145 0.74 28.46 -5.98
CA THR A 145 1.02 29.08 -7.30
C THR A 145 0.87 28.03 -8.41
N ALA A 146 1.39 26.84 -8.20
CA ALA A 146 1.22 25.73 -9.14
C ALA A 146 -0.24 25.34 -9.28
N MET A 147 -0.99 25.31 -8.17
CA MET A 147 -2.43 25.04 -8.19
C MET A 147 -3.23 26.10 -8.96
N ALA A 148 -2.94 27.38 -8.74
CA ALA A 148 -3.61 28.46 -9.48
C ALA A 148 -3.38 28.35 -11.00
N ARG A 149 -2.15 27.99 -11.40
CA ARG A 149 -1.83 27.73 -12.81
C ARG A 149 -2.59 26.51 -13.35
N ALA A 150 -2.65 25.42 -12.59
CA ALA A 150 -3.38 24.21 -12.97
C ALA A 150 -4.87 24.50 -13.15
N ALA A 151 -5.48 25.24 -12.23
CA ALA A 151 -6.89 25.64 -12.32
C ALA A 151 -7.16 26.54 -13.53
N ALA A 152 -6.28 27.48 -13.84
CA ALA A 152 -6.38 28.36 -15.02
C ALA A 152 -6.31 27.55 -16.32
N GLU A 153 -5.36 26.61 -16.42
CA GLU A 153 -5.21 25.75 -17.59
C GLU A 153 -6.40 24.79 -17.73
N LEU A 154 -6.89 24.25 -16.64
CA LEU A 154 -8.08 23.39 -16.65
C LEU A 154 -9.32 24.16 -17.13
N ASN A 155 -9.48 25.43 -16.71
CA ASN A 155 -10.53 26.33 -17.24
C ASN A 155 -10.42 26.51 -18.75
N ARG A 156 -9.19 26.60 -19.29
CA ARG A 156 -8.94 26.73 -20.73
C ARG A 156 -9.29 25.44 -21.50
N LEU A 157 -8.96 24.28 -20.96
CA LEU A 157 -9.21 22.96 -21.58
C LEU A 157 -10.68 22.55 -21.51
N LEU A 158 -11.40 23.00 -20.48
CA LEU A 158 -12.82 22.74 -20.26
C LEU A 158 -13.63 24.06 -20.33
N PRO A 159 -13.74 24.69 -21.51
CA PRO A 159 -14.51 25.94 -21.67
C PRO A 159 -16.00 25.68 -21.46
N GLY A 160 -16.72 26.70 -21.01
CA GLY A 160 -18.18 26.64 -20.87
C GLY A 160 -18.69 27.48 -19.71
N PRO A 161 -20.01 27.63 -19.59
CA PRO A 161 -20.62 28.34 -18.49
C PRO A 161 -20.56 27.52 -17.17
N GLY A 162 -20.74 28.23 -16.05
CA GLY A 162 -20.82 27.62 -14.72
C GLY A 162 -19.49 27.33 -14.06
N PRO A 163 -19.50 26.79 -12.83
CA PRO A 163 -18.32 26.47 -12.05
C PRO A 163 -17.42 25.43 -12.73
N LEU A 164 -16.10 25.50 -12.45
CA LEU A 164 -15.15 24.52 -12.97
C LEU A 164 -15.49 23.09 -12.51
N THR A 165 -15.96 22.93 -11.27
CA THR A 165 -16.42 21.64 -10.72
C THR A 165 -17.46 20.97 -11.59
N THR A 166 -18.51 21.68 -11.99
CA THR A 166 -19.58 21.15 -12.86
C THR A 166 -19.03 20.70 -14.23
N ARG A 167 -18.05 21.43 -14.78
CA ARG A 167 -17.44 21.08 -16.07
C ARG A 167 -16.49 19.88 -15.94
N VAL A 168 -15.84 19.75 -14.80
CA VAL A 168 -15.02 18.55 -14.48
C VAL A 168 -15.91 17.33 -14.25
N ASP A 169 -17.06 17.49 -13.59
CA ASP A 169 -17.99 16.38 -13.40
C ASP A 169 -18.59 15.92 -14.75
N ALA A 170 -18.95 16.85 -15.63
CA ALA A 170 -19.39 16.54 -17.00
C ALA A 170 -18.28 15.85 -17.81
N PHE A 171 -17.01 16.25 -17.63
CA PHE A 171 -15.85 15.56 -18.23
C PHE A 171 -15.71 14.14 -17.70
N ARG A 172 -15.83 13.92 -16.40
CA ARG A 172 -15.78 12.57 -15.81
C ARG A 172 -16.90 11.70 -16.32
N GLU A 173 -18.11 12.24 -16.38
CA GLU A 173 -19.29 11.53 -16.88
C GLU A 173 -19.14 11.12 -18.35
N HIS A 174 -18.56 11.99 -19.19
CA HIS A 174 -18.30 11.68 -20.59
C HIS A 174 -17.39 10.45 -20.79
N TYR A 175 -16.44 10.23 -19.88
CA TYR A 175 -15.51 9.09 -19.95
C TYR A 175 -15.86 7.96 -18.98
N VAL A 176 -17.12 7.81 -18.62
CA VAL A 176 -17.63 6.61 -17.93
C VAL A 176 -17.69 5.48 -18.94
N ILE A 177 -16.98 4.40 -18.66
CA ILE A 177 -16.92 3.19 -19.47
C ILE A 177 -18.30 2.53 -19.49
N PRO A 178 -18.84 2.12 -20.65
CA PRO A 178 -20.07 1.33 -20.71
C PRO A 178 -19.98 0.08 -19.79
N GLU A 179 -21.05 -0.20 -19.06
CA GLU A 179 -21.09 -1.23 -18.02
C GLU A 179 -20.59 -2.60 -18.52
N ASP A 180 -20.98 -2.98 -19.74
CA ASP A 180 -20.57 -4.22 -20.40
C ASP A 180 -19.08 -4.29 -20.79
N LYS A 181 -18.34 -3.18 -20.68
CA LYS A 181 -16.92 -3.08 -21.02
C LYS A 181 -16.00 -2.87 -19.82
N VAL A 182 -16.54 -2.53 -18.65
CA VAL A 182 -15.75 -2.18 -17.46
C VAL A 182 -14.77 -3.30 -17.11
N GLU A 183 -15.23 -4.54 -17.06
CA GLU A 183 -14.39 -5.69 -16.74
C GLU A 183 -13.25 -5.88 -17.75
N ALA A 184 -13.56 -5.78 -19.04
CA ALA A 184 -12.57 -5.96 -20.10
C ALA A 184 -11.49 -4.87 -20.07
N VAL A 185 -11.90 -3.61 -19.84
CA VAL A 185 -10.97 -2.47 -19.72
C VAL A 185 -10.07 -2.64 -18.50
N PHE A 186 -10.64 -2.97 -17.34
CA PHE A 186 -9.89 -3.19 -16.12
C PHE A 186 -8.88 -4.34 -16.24
N HIS A 187 -9.31 -5.50 -16.76
CA HIS A 187 -8.42 -6.65 -16.96
C HIS A 187 -7.31 -6.33 -17.96
N ARG A 188 -7.60 -5.55 -19.02
CA ARG A 188 -6.56 -5.13 -19.97
C ARG A 188 -5.55 -4.19 -19.33
N ALA A 189 -6.00 -3.25 -18.49
CA ALA A 189 -5.14 -2.37 -17.72
C ALA A 189 -4.26 -3.18 -16.74
N LEU A 190 -4.87 -4.10 -15.97
CA LEU A 190 -4.16 -4.95 -15.02
C LEU A 190 -3.08 -5.83 -15.70
N ALA A 191 -3.39 -6.39 -16.86
CA ALA A 191 -2.43 -7.17 -17.64
C ALA A 191 -1.22 -6.34 -18.09
N GLU A 192 -1.43 -5.08 -18.49
CA GLU A 192 -0.35 -4.17 -18.87
C GLU A 192 0.50 -3.77 -17.66
N CYS A 193 -0.14 -3.41 -16.52
CA CYS A 193 0.56 -3.11 -15.26
C CYS A 193 1.46 -4.30 -14.87
N ARG A 194 0.94 -5.55 -14.96
CA ARG A 194 1.71 -6.77 -14.69
C ARG A 194 2.89 -6.95 -15.63
N LEU A 195 2.67 -6.74 -16.93
CA LEU A 195 3.72 -6.87 -17.94
C LEU A 195 4.88 -5.91 -17.66
N ARG A 196 4.57 -4.64 -17.41
CA ARG A 196 5.55 -3.59 -17.11
C ARG A 196 6.31 -3.88 -15.80
N THR A 197 5.60 -4.29 -14.76
CA THR A 197 6.23 -4.64 -13.48
C THR A 197 7.16 -5.85 -13.61
N ARG A 198 6.78 -6.89 -14.34
CA ARG A 198 7.61 -8.08 -14.57
C ARG A 198 8.87 -7.79 -15.38
N ALA A 199 8.92 -6.72 -16.14
CA ALA A 199 10.13 -6.29 -16.82
C ALA A 199 11.23 -5.79 -15.84
N HIS A 200 10.84 -5.40 -14.62
CA HIS A 200 11.72 -4.80 -13.63
C HIS A 200 11.84 -5.60 -12.32
N TRP A 201 10.79 -6.30 -11.91
CA TRP A 201 10.76 -7.08 -10.67
C TRP A 201 10.70 -8.59 -10.95
N PRO A 202 11.45 -9.41 -10.20
CA PRO A 202 11.53 -10.86 -10.41
C PRO A 202 10.32 -11.58 -9.81
N LEU A 203 9.11 -11.22 -10.24
CA LEU A 203 7.88 -11.86 -9.76
C LEU A 203 7.89 -13.35 -10.12
N PRO A 204 7.62 -14.26 -9.17
CA PRO A 204 7.59 -15.69 -9.42
C PRO A 204 6.56 -16.08 -10.49
N ALA A 205 6.82 -17.14 -11.26
CA ALA A 205 5.86 -17.62 -12.26
C ALA A 205 4.53 -18.11 -11.61
N ALA A 206 4.60 -18.53 -10.34
CA ALA A 206 3.44 -19.02 -9.58
C ALA A 206 2.62 -17.90 -8.91
N GLU A 207 3.02 -16.61 -9.07
CA GLU A 207 2.23 -15.51 -8.51
C GLU A 207 0.87 -15.39 -9.20
N ARG A 208 -0.16 -15.09 -8.39
CA ARG A 208 -1.53 -15.04 -8.85
C ARG A 208 -2.33 -13.97 -8.13
N LEU A 209 -3.02 -13.16 -8.90
CA LEU A 209 -4.04 -12.22 -8.45
C LEU A 209 -5.39 -12.63 -9.06
N ASP A 210 -6.31 -13.06 -8.20
CA ASP A 210 -7.68 -13.38 -8.58
C ASP A 210 -8.55 -12.13 -8.38
N VAL A 211 -9.28 -11.70 -9.41
CA VAL A 211 -10.19 -10.55 -9.37
C VAL A 211 -11.61 -11.05 -9.17
N GLU A 212 -12.29 -10.53 -8.14
CA GLU A 212 -13.69 -10.80 -7.83
C GLU A 212 -14.50 -9.51 -7.97
N TRP A 213 -15.55 -9.53 -8.79
CA TRP A 213 -16.44 -8.38 -8.95
C TRP A 213 -17.49 -8.34 -7.84
N ASN A 214 -17.56 -7.25 -7.09
CA ASN A 214 -18.47 -7.11 -5.95
C ASN A 214 -19.03 -5.69 -5.90
N ALA A 215 -20.26 -5.51 -6.37
CA ALA A 215 -20.94 -4.21 -6.36
C ALA A 215 -21.25 -3.66 -4.94
N ALA A 216 -21.14 -4.49 -3.91
CA ALA A 216 -21.30 -4.07 -2.51
C ALA A 216 -19.97 -3.63 -1.86
N ALA A 217 -18.83 -3.87 -2.49
CA ALA A 217 -17.55 -3.37 -1.99
C ALA A 217 -17.51 -1.82 -2.05
N PRO A 218 -16.85 -1.14 -1.10
CA PRO A 218 -16.78 0.33 -1.10
C PRO A 218 -16.02 0.88 -2.31
N ALA A 219 -14.96 0.21 -2.74
CA ALA A 219 -14.17 0.56 -3.93
C ALA A 219 -13.45 -0.69 -4.47
N ALA A 220 -12.18 -0.83 -4.15
CA ALA A 220 -11.37 -2.01 -4.36
C ALA A 220 -10.78 -2.46 -3.02
N TRP A 221 -10.58 -3.76 -2.85
CA TRP A 221 -10.03 -4.31 -1.62
C TRP A 221 -9.14 -5.51 -1.92
N HIS A 222 -7.85 -5.33 -1.68
CA HIS A 222 -6.82 -6.33 -1.89
C HIS A 222 -6.58 -7.14 -0.61
N ARG A 223 -6.50 -8.45 -0.72
CA ARG A 223 -6.13 -9.35 0.38
C ARG A 223 -5.03 -10.32 -0.07
N TYR A 224 -3.86 -10.20 0.56
CA TYR A 224 -2.79 -11.17 0.38
C TYR A 224 -3.06 -12.44 1.20
N GLN A 225 -2.88 -13.60 0.58
CA GLN A 225 -3.16 -14.91 1.18
C GLN A 225 -1.88 -15.71 1.50
N GLY A 226 -0.71 -15.12 1.26
CA GLY A 226 0.55 -15.84 1.32
C GLY A 226 0.85 -16.66 0.06
N GLY A 227 2.08 -17.14 -0.07
CA GLY A 227 2.47 -18.00 -1.18
C GLY A 227 2.33 -17.36 -2.56
N TYR A 228 2.49 -16.04 -2.65
CA TYR A 228 2.38 -15.23 -3.87
C TYR A 228 0.96 -15.11 -4.43
N ARG A 229 -0.07 -15.28 -3.59
CA ARG A 229 -1.47 -15.23 -4.02
C ARG A 229 -2.22 -14.10 -3.34
N SER A 230 -3.09 -13.45 -4.10
CA SER A 230 -4.03 -12.46 -3.60
C SER A 230 -5.41 -12.63 -4.20
N VAL A 231 -6.42 -12.11 -3.49
CA VAL A 231 -7.75 -11.83 -4.01
C VAL A 231 -7.97 -10.33 -4.00
N LEU A 232 -8.45 -9.80 -5.11
CA LEU A 232 -8.83 -8.41 -5.28
C LEU A 232 -10.33 -8.32 -5.53
N GLN A 233 -11.07 -7.77 -4.58
CA GLN A 233 -12.48 -7.44 -4.77
C GLN A 233 -12.62 -6.05 -5.37
N VAL A 234 -13.35 -5.91 -6.46
CA VAL A 234 -13.53 -4.66 -7.19
C VAL A 234 -15.02 -4.31 -7.32
N ASN A 235 -15.37 -3.11 -6.89
CA ASN A 235 -16.67 -2.55 -7.23
C ASN A 235 -16.61 -1.98 -8.67
N PRO A 236 -17.42 -2.49 -9.62
CA PRO A 236 -17.37 -2.02 -11.00
C PRO A 236 -17.64 -0.53 -11.14
N ARG A 237 -18.42 0.08 -10.23
CA ARG A 237 -18.69 1.52 -10.26
C ARG A 237 -17.48 2.36 -9.88
N ALA A 238 -16.61 1.85 -8.98
CA ALA A 238 -15.40 2.56 -8.56
C ALA A 238 -14.36 2.67 -9.68
N VAL A 239 -14.38 1.74 -10.63
CA VAL A 239 -13.46 1.67 -11.77
C VAL A 239 -14.15 2.02 -13.11
N ALA A 240 -15.38 2.57 -13.06
CA ALA A 240 -16.12 2.92 -14.26
C ALA A 240 -15.55 4.15 -14.99
N PHE A 241 -14.91 5.09 -14.30
CA PHE A 241 -14.19 6.17 -14.98
C PHE A 241 -12.89 5.64 -15.58
N LEU A 242 -12.63 5.97 -16.86
CA LEU A 242 -11.51 5.38 -17.61
C LEU A 242 -10.15 5.56 -16.92
N GLY A 243 -9.88 6.74 -16.34
CA GLY A 243 -8.67 7.01 -15.57
C GLY A 243 -8.57 6.13 -14.33
N SER A 244 -9.68 5.96 -13.60
CA SER A 244 -9.71 5.11 -12.40
C SER A 244 -9.49 3.63 -12.72
N ALA A 245 -9.92 3.14 -13.89
CA ALA A 245 -9.71 1.75 -14.28
C ALA A 245 -8.22 1.40 -14.36
N LEU A 246 -7.40 2.27 -14.94
CA LEU A 246 -5.95 2.08 -15.02
C LEU A 246 -5.28 2.27 -13.65
N ASP A 247 -5.63 3.35 -12.94
CA ASP A 247 -5.00 3.71 -11.68
C ASP A 247 -5.25 2.64 -10.61
N VAL A 248 -6.50 2.17 -10.45
CA VAL A 248 -6.85 1.12 -9.49
C VAL A 248 -6.24 -0.23 -9.88
N ALA A 249 -6.21 -0.58 -11.17
CA ALA A 249 -5.59 -1.82 -11.62
C ALA A 249 -4.09 -1.89 -11.26
N CYS A 250 -3.35 -0.79 -11.46
CA CYS A 250 -1.94 -0.74 -11.10
C CYS A 250 -1.75 -0.64 -9.58
N HIS A 251 -2.54 0.18 -8.88
CA HIS A 251 -2.47 0.39 -7.44
C HIS A 251 -2.71 -0.90 -6.65
N GLU A 252 -3.77 -1.62 -6.98
CA GLU A 252 -4.10 -2.87 -6.29
C GLU A 252 -3.23 -4.05 -6.77
N GLY A 253 -2.88 -4.05 -8.05
CA GLY A 253 -2.15 -5.14 -8.69
C GLY A 253 -0.65 -4.92 -8.77
N TYR A 254 -0.20 -4.23 -9.83
CA TYR A 254 1.20 -4.19 -10.25
C TYR A 254 1.61 -2.79 -10.75
N PRO A 255 2.63 -2.16 -10.14
CA PRO A 255 3.51 -2.63 -9.07
C PRO A 255 2.96 -2.37 -7.66
N GLY A 256 1.66 -2.24 -7.52
CA GLY A 256 0.96 -1.92 -6.29
C GLY A 256 0.91 -3.07 -5.28
N HIS A 257 -0.17 -3.12 -4.49
CA HIS A 257 -0.26 -3.94 -3.28
C HIS A 257 0.06 -5.42 -3.50
N HIS A 258 -0.51 -6.06 -4.55
CA HIS A 258 -0.20 -7.47 -4.83
C HIS A 258 1.30 -7.69 -5.04
N ALA A 259 1.91 -6.94 -5.95
CA ALA A 259 3.32 -7.10 -6.27
C ALA A 259 4.23 -6.77 -5.07
N GLN A 260 3.87 -5.79 -4.24
CA GLN A 260 4.60 -5.44 -3.01
C GLN A 260 4.64 -6.61 -2.03
N PHE A 261 3.49 -7.26 -1.77
CA PHE A 261 3.44 -8.43 -0.89
C PHE A 261 4.17 -9.63 -1.47
N VAL A 262 4.09 -9.85 -2.78
CA VAL A 262 4.85 -10.91 -3.49
C VAL A 262 6.35 -10.67 -3.33
N MET A 263 6.82 -9.44 -3.52
CA MET A 263 8.24 -9.08 -3.36
C MET A 263 8.73 -9.27 -1.92
N GLN A 264 7.91 -8.93 -0.93
CA GLN A 264 8.22 -9.12 0.48
C GLN A 264 8.29 -10.61 0.85
N ASP A 265 7.32 -11.43 0.41
CA ASP A 265 7.32 -12.88 0.64
C ASP A 265 8.53 -13.55 -0.05
N LEU A 266 8.85 -13.13 -1.27
CA LEU A 266 10.02 -13.63 -2.01
C LEU A 266 11.34 -13.32 -1.28
N ALA A 267 11.51 -12.09 -0.80
CA ALA A 267 12.73 -11.64 -0.14
C ALA A 267 13.00 -12.35 1.20
N THR A 268 11.96 -12.87 1.84
CA THR A 268 12.07 -13.52 3.15
C THR A 268 12.25 -15.04 3.07
N ARG A 269 12.15 -15.65 1.89
CA ARG A 269 12.36 -17.10 1.72
C ARG A 269 13.84 -17.50 1.90
N PRO A 270 14.11 -18.71 2.39
CA PRO A 270 13.19 -19.81 2.73
C PRO A 270 12.53 -19.71 4.12
N ARG A 271 12.90 -18.73 4.95
CA ARG A 271 12.42 -18.61 6.34
C ARG A 271 10.94 -18.20 6.45
N GLY A 272 10.39 -17.62 5.40
CA GLY A 272 9.07 -17.01 5.40
C GLY A 272 9.03 -15.66 6.14
N LEU A 273 7.91 -14.97 6.03
CA LEU A 273 7.69 -13.70 6.74
C LEU A 273 7.66 -13.93 8.25
N PRO A 274 8.34 -13.07 9.04
CA PRO A 274 8.14 -12.99 10.48
C PRO A 274 6.66 -12.89 10.83
N VAL A 275 6.25 -13.42 11.98
CA VAL A 275 4.84 -13.50 12.35
C VAL A 275 4.16 -12.13 12.41
N GLU A 276 4.87 -11.12 12.88
CA GLU A 276 4.40 -9.73 12.94
C GLU A 276 4.20 -9.06 11.59
N GLU A 277 4.82 -9.57 10.52
CA GLU A 277 4.65 -9.07 9.16
C GLU A 277 3.49 -9.74 8.41
N ARG A 278 2.84 -10.73 9.02
CA ARG A 278 1.68 -11.44 8.46
C ARG A 278 0.35 -10.81 8.84
N ILE A 279 0.37 -9.70 9.53
CA ILE A 279 -0.80 -8.88 9.87
C ILE A 279 -0.62 -7.49 9.27
N VAL A 280 -1.62 -7.03 8.56
CA VAL A 280 -1.69 -5.66 8.02
C VAL A 280 -2.58 -4.83 8.92
N LEU A 281 -1.99 -3.81 9.53
CA LEU A 281 -2.70 -2.84 10.35
C LEU A 281 -2.96 -1.61 9.50
N LEU A 282 -4.23 -1.29 9.26
CA LEU A 282 -4.69 -0.30 8.27
C LEU A 282 -4.02 1.07 8.48
N ARG A 283 -4.08 1.58 9.70
CA ARG A 283 -3.54 2.91 10.02
C ARG A 283 -2.07 2.89 10.46
N SER A 284 -1.31 1.88 10.07
CA SER A 284 0.12 1.80 10.42
C SER A 284 1.00 2.65 9.50
N PRO A 285 2.19 3.07 9.97
CA PRO A 285 3.20 3.68 9.09
C PRO A 285 3.58 2.79 7.90
N ASP A 286 3.55 1.46 8.09
CA ASP A 286 3.80 0.49 7.01
C ASP A 286 2.71 0.56 5.94
N SER A 287 1.44 0.67 6.35
CA SER A 287 0.31 0.82 5.43
C SER A 287 0.38 2.17 4.69
N MET A 288 0.67 3.26 5.41
CA MET A 288 0.89 4.58 4.81
C MET A 288 1.97 4.56 3.73
N PHE A 289 3.10 3.88 4.00
CA PHE A 289 4.15 3.69 3.00
C PHE A 289 3.66 2.87 1.80
N ARG A 290 2.91 1.78 2.03
CA ARG A 290 2.39 0.92 0.96
C ARG A 290 1.41 1.65 0.06
N GLU A 291 0.53 2.47 0.63
CA GLU A 291 -0.36 3.37 -0.14
C GLU A 291 0.43 4.32 -1.02
N GLY A 292 1.40 5.02 -0.44
CA GLY A 292 2.28 5.92 -1.19
C GLY A 292 3.07 5.20 -2.28
N ALA A 293 3.57 3.99 -1.98
CA ALA A 293 4.33 3.18 -2.93
C ALA A 293 3.44 2.62 -4.05
N ALA A 294 2.18 2.27 -3.77
CA ALA A 294 1.23 1.81 -4.77
C ALA A 294 0.85 2.95 -5.72
N ASN A 295 0.54 4.14 -5.19
CA ASN A 295 0.26 5.32 -6.01
C ASN A 295 1.45 5.76 -6.86
N TYR A 296 2.65 5.85 -6.27
CA TYR A 296 3.87 6.18 -7.03
C TYR A 296 4.22 5.09 -8.05
N GLY A 297 3.88 3.85 -7.76
CA GLY A 297 4.06 2.72 -8.68
C GLY A 297 3.28 2.89 -9.99
N VAL A 298 2.08 3.50 -9.94
CA VAL A 298 1.32 3.85 -11.15
C VAL A 298 2.12 4.79 -12.05
N ASP A 299 2.65 5.87 -11.48
CA ASP A 299 3.46 6.86 -12.23
C ASP A 299 4.75 6.24 -12.80
N LEU A 300 5.35 5.30 -12.04
CA LEU A 300 6.55 4.59 -12.45
C LEU A 300 6.27 3.60 -13.59
N ALA A 301 5.15 2.89 -13.53
CA ALA A 301 4.72 1.95 -14.57
C ALA A 301 4.26 2.66 -15.85
N PHE A 302 3.67 3.85 -15.71
CA PHE A 302 3.12 4.63 -16.80
C PHE A 302 3.63 6.09 -16.78
N PRO A 303 4.89 6.34 -17.22
CA PRO A 303 5.32 7.69 -17.52
C PRO A 303 4.35 8.37 -18.49
N THR A 304 4.14 9.67 -18.36
CA THR A 304 3.05 10.42 -19.03
C THR A 304 2.90 10.09 -20.53
N ALA A 305 4.01 10.05 -21.29
CA ALA A 305 3.94 9.75 -22.72
C ALA A 305 3.50 8.31 -23.02
N GLU A 306 3.92 7.36 -22.19
CA GLU A 306 3.56 5.95 -22.34
C GLU A 306 2.12 5.69 -21.86
N ARG A 307 1.67 6.40 -20.83
CA ARG A 307 0.29 6.38 -20.40
C ARG A 307 -0.63 6.87 -21.51
N LEU A 308 -0.35 8.05 -22.06
CA LEU A 308 -1.12 8.60 -23.18
C LEU A 308 -1.17 7.63 -24.37
N ALA A 309 -0.04 7.02 -24.73
CA ALA A 309 0.00 6.07 -25.85
C ALA A 309 -0.88 4.83 -25.57
N PHE A 310 -0.79 4.26 -24.37
CA PHE A 310 -1.57 3.09 -23.99
C PHE A 310 -3.08 3.41 -23.88
N GLU A 311 -3.44 4.54 -23.29
CA GLU A 311 -4.84 5.01 -23.26
C GLU A 311 -5.38 5.19 -24.68
N ARG A 312 -4.69 5.95 -25.53
CA ARG A 312 -5.09 6.23 -26.93
C ARG A 312 -5.24 4.96 -27.77
N ASP A 313 -4.24 4.09 -27.73
CA ASP A 313 -4.13 2.98 -28.69
C ASP A 313 -4.86 1.72 -28.21
N VAL A 314 -5.14 1.61 -26.89
CA VAL A 314 -5.69 0.39 -26.30
C VAL A 314 -6.98 0.65 -25.51
N LEU A 315 -6.94 1.52 -24.47
CA LEU A 315 -8.09 1.63 -23.56
C LEU A 315 -9.25 2.41 -24.19
N PHE A 316 -8.97 3.49 -24.92
CA PHE A 316 -10.00 4.27 -25.60
C PHE A 316 -10.81 3.44 -26.61
N PRO A 317 -10.17 2.72 -27.57
CA PRO A 317 -10.90 1.84 -28.48
C PRO A 317 -11.69 0.75 -27.75
N LEU A 318 -11.10 0.13 -26.70
CA LEU A 318 -11.73 -0.94 -25.94
C LEU A 318 -12.98 -0.43 -25.19
N ALA A 319 -12.90 0.75 -24.59
CA ALA A 319 -14.03 1.41 -23.94
C ALA A 319 -15.06 1.98 -24.95
N GLY A 320 -14.67 2.17 -26.22
CA GLY A 320 -15.52 2.73 -27.26
C GLY A 320 -15.42 4.24 -27.40
N PHE A 321 -14.36 4.84 -26.87
CA PHE A 321 -14.07 6.27 -27.03
C PHE A 321 -13.16 6.53 -28.25
N PRO A 322 -13.29 7.72 -28.89
CA PRO A 322 -12.43 8.11 -29.99
C PRO A 322 -10.96 8.27 -29.54
N PRO A 323 -9.97 7.59 -30.14
CA PRO A 323 -8.55 7.73 -29.78
C PRO A 323 -8.03 9.19 -29.87
N ALA A 324 -8.62 10.01 -30.73
CA ALA A 324 -8.25 11.42 -30.89
C ALA A 324 -8.49 12.27 -29.63
N GLU A 325 -9.35 11.83 -28.72
CA GLU A 325 -9.66 12.53 -27.48
C GLU A 325 -8.66 12.24 -26.35
N ALA A 326 -7.85 11.20 -26.47
CA ALA A 326 -6.96 10.74 -25.40
C ALA A 326 -5.97 11.82 -24.91
N ALA A 327 -5.45 12.64 -25.83
CA ALA A 327 -4.51 13.70 -25.46
C ALA A 327 -5.17 14.78 -24.57
N LYS A 328 -6.42 15.15 -24.88
CA LYS A 328 -7.19 16.09 -24.05
C LYS A 328 -7.57 15.44 -22.72
N PHE A 329 -8.00 14.19 -22.77
CA PHE A 329 -8.33 13.41 -21.57
C PHE A 329 -7.16 13.39 -20.57
N GLU A 330 -5.98 12.99 -21.02
CA GLU A 330 -4.81 12.88 -20.14
C GLU A 330 -4.35 14.25 -19.61
N ALA A 331 -4.38 15.30 -20.44
CA ALA A 331 -4.06 16.65 -19.98
C ALA A 331 -5.02 17.14 -18.88
N VAL A 332 -6.33 16.89 -19.03
CA VAL A 332 -7.34 17.25 -18.01
C VAL A 332 -7.17 16.41 -16.76
N ARG A 333 -6.98 15.09 -16.90
CA ARG A 333 -6.77 14.18 -15.78
C ARG A 333 -5.56 14.59 -14.92
N ALA A 334 -4.42 14.87 -15.57
CA ALA A 334 -3.20 15.28 -14.87
C ALA A 334 -3.38 16.59 -14.08
N LEU A 335 -4.15 17.55 -14.60
CA LEU A 335 -4.44 18.80 -13.89
C LEU A 335 -5.39 18.58 -12.70
N ILE A 336 -6.37 17.68 -12.85
CA ILE A 336 -7.26 17.28 -11.74
C ILE A 336 -6.43 16.61 -10.64
N ASP A 337 -5.52 15.71 -11.00
CA ASP A 337 -4.63 15.05 -10.05
C ASP A 337 -3.74 16.07 -9.30
N GLN A 338 -3.18 17.03 -10.01
CA GLN A 338 -2.41 18.12 -9.39
C GLN A 338 -3.24 18.94 -8.40
N LEU A 339 -4.50 19.25 -8.72
CA LEU A 339 -5.41 20.00 -7.85
C LEU A 339 -5.88 19.18 -6.64
N SER A 340 -5.85 17.85 -6.72
CA SER A 340 -6.21 16.97 -5.59
C SER A 340 -5.28 17.17 -4.38
N SER A 341 -4.08 17.72 -4.55
CA SER A 341 -3.16 18.07 -3.46
C SER A 341 -3.73 19.10 -2.47
N ALA A 342 -4.75 19.91 -2.89
CA ALA A 342 -5.49 20.79 -1.98
C ALA A 342 -6.30 20.05 -0.91
N THR A 343 -6.54 18.77 -1.10
CA THR A 343 -7.30 17.94 -0.15
C THR A 343 -6.67 17.95 1.23
N ALA A 344 -5.35 17.75 1.31
CA ALA A 344 -4.65 17.62 2.59
C ALA A 344 -4.78 18.85 3.51
N PRO A 345 -4.52 20.10 3.08
CA PRO A 345 -4.71 21.27 3.94
C PRO A 345 -6.17 21.52 4.31
N ILE A 346 -7.13 21.20 3.43
CA ILE A 346 -8.56 21.36 3.74
C ILE A 346 -8.99 20.34 4.82
N LEU A 347 -8.56 19.08 4.72
CA LEU A 347 -8.84 18.07 5.73
C LEU A 347 -8.18 18.40 7.07
N ARG A 348 -6.94 18.93 7.06
CA ARG A 348 -6.28 19.44 8.25
C ARG A 348 -7.10 20.54 8.91
N ASP A 349 -7.53 21.57 8.16
CA ASP A 349 -8.28 22.67 8.71
C ASP A 349 -9.66 22.26 9.21
N TYR A 350 -10.27 21.25 8.60
CA TYR A 350 -11.49 20.62 9.06
C TYR A 350 -11.29 19.85 10.37
N ARG A 351 -10.31 18.95 10.41
CA ARG A 351 -10.02 18.10 11.58
C ARG A 351 -9.54 18.92 12.79
N ASP A 352 -8.86 20.03 12.55
CA ASP A 352 -8.43 20.96 13.60
C ASP A 352 -9.52 22.01 13.93
N HIS A 353 -10.77 21.79 13.51
CA HIS A 353 -11.94 22.65 13.78
C HIS A 353 -11.80 24.11 13.31
N ARG A 354 -10.91 24.38 12.34
CA ARG A 354 -10.75 25.70 11.69
C ARG A 354 -11.78 25.93 10.59
N LEU A 355 -12.32 24.82 10.01
CA LEU A 355 -13.41 24.84 9.05
C LEU A 355 -14.58 24.01 9.57
N THR A 356 -15.81 24.47 9.32
CA THR A 356 -16.99 23.63 9.48
C THR A 356 -17.06 22.58 8.38
N ALA A 357 -17.83 21.50 8.58
CA ALA A 357 -18.03 20.47 7.55
C ALA A 357 -18.56 21.04 6.24
N GLU A 358 -19.47 22.04 6.29
CA GLU A 358 -20.03 22.71 5.13
C GLU A 358 -18.97 23.54 4.38
N ALA A 359 -18.15 24.31 5.13
CA ALA A 359 -17.06 25.10 4.55
C ALA A 359 -15.99 24.20 3.94
N ALA A 360 -15.61 23.11 4.62
CA ALA A 360 -14.66 22.13 4.13
C ALA A 360 -15.18 21.40 2.87
N SER A 361 -16.47 21.00 2.87
CA SER A 361 -17.11 20.41 1.69
C SER A 361 -17.06 21.35 0.48
N THR A 362 -17.41 22.62 0.70
CA THR A 362 -17.35 23.65 -0.36
C THR A 362 -15.92 23.85 -0.88
N ALA A 363 -14.92 23.89 0.02
CA ALA A 363 -13.52 24.04 -0.35
C ALA A 363 -13.00 22.81 -1.12
N LEU A 364 -13.33 21.58 -0.67
CA LEU A 364 -12.97 20.34 -1.36
C LEU A 364 -13.53 20.29 -2.80
N GLN A 365 -14.77 20.71 -2.99
CA GLN A 365 -15.36 20.78 -4.33
C GLN A 365 -14.67 21.82 -5.19
N ARG A 366 -14.48 23.04 -4.66
CA ARG A 366 -13.96 24.18 -5.43
C ARG A 366 -12.46 24.04 -5.75
N ASP A 367 -11.65 23.70 -4.75
CA ASP A 367 -10.19 23.80 -4.82
C ASP A 367 -9.51 22.47 -5.16
N ALA A 368 -10.08 21.35 -4.69
CA ALA A 368 -9.58 19.99 -4.93
C ALA A 368 -10.39 19.18 -5.95
N LEU A 369 -11.49 19.75 -6.46
CA LEU A 369 -12.40 19.13 -7.45
C LEU A 369 -12.93 17.76 -7.01
N VAL A 370 -13.18 17.60 -5.71
CA VAL A 370 -13.72 16.37 -5.12
C VAL A 370 -15.21 16.27 -5.43
N SER A 371 -15.64 15.20 -6.09
CA SER A 371 -17.06 15.00 -6.46
C SER A 371 -17.94 14.58 -5.26
N SER A 372 -17.34 13.91 -4.26
CA SER A 372 -18.06 13.39 -3.08
C SER A 372 -17.39 13.86 -1.78
N PRO A 373 -17.42 15.16 -1.46
CA PRO A 373 -16.70 15.71 -0.32
C PRO A 373 -17.20 15.16 1.02
N GLN A 374 -18.50 14.86 1.16
CA GLN A 374 -19.07 14.29 2.39
C GLN A 374 -18.51 12.90 2.69
N ALA A 375 -18.30 12.07 1.66
CA ALA A 375 -17.67 10.76 1.82
C ALA A 375 -16.20 10.89 2.29
N LEU A 376 -15.49 11.88 1.75
CA LEU A 376 -14.11 12.15 2.14
C LEU A 376 -13.99 12.73 3.56
N LEU A 377 -14.89 13.64 3.95
CA LEU A 377 -14.94 14.15 5.33
C LEU A 377 -15.26 13.02 6.31
N GLY A 378 -16.27 12.17 5.99
CA GLY A 378 -16.56 10.98 6.80
C GLY A 378 -15.40 9.99 6.89
N PHE A 379 -14.60 9.86 5.82
CA PHE A 379 -13.35 9.08 5.86
C PHE A 379 -12.32 9.72 6.81
N ALA A 380 -12.13 11.04 6.73
CA ALA A 380 -11.22 11.76 7.62
C ALA A 380 -11.70 11.73 9.09
N ASP A 381 -13.00 11.76 9.34
CA ASP A 381 -13.56 11.61 10.69
C ASP A 381 -13.26 10.23 11.27
N GLN A 382 -13.32 9.19 10.44
CA GLN A 382 -13.08 7.82 10.86
C GLN A 382 -11.60 7.48 11.00
N PHE A 383 -10.75 7.97 10.07
CA PHE A 383 -9.38 7.52 9.92
C PHE A 383 -8.33 8.64 10.16
N GLY A 384 -8.77 9.86 10.49
CA GLY A 384 -7.87 10.97 10.81
C GLY A 384 -6.88 11.28 9.70
N ALA A 385 -5.64 11.47 10.09
CA ALA A 385 -4.55 11.80 9.17
C ALA A 385 -4.14 10.65 8.24
N TYR A 386 -4.71 9.43 8.37
CA TYR A 386 -4.52 8.36 7.39
C TYR A 386 -4.96 8.75 5.98
N ALA A 387 -5.88 9.72 5.87
CA ALA A 387 -6.29 10.30 4.58
C ALA A 387 -5.12 10.87 3.74
N LEU A 388 -3.98 11.17 4.36
CA LEU A 388 -2.76 11.58 3.67
C LEU A 388 -2.11 10.46 2.83
N GLY A 389 -2.45 9.20 3.09
CA GLY A 389 -1.95 8.04 2.34
C GLY A 389 -2.22 8.12 0.84
N TYR A 390 -3.34 8.74 0.46
CA TYR A 390 -3.78 8.85 -0.93
C TYR A 390 -3.24 10.09 -1.67
N THR A 391 -2.53 11.00 -0.96
CA THR A 391 -1.99 12.23 -1.56
C THR A 391 -0.53 12.42 -1.18
N VAL A 392 -0.27 12.82 0.06
CA VAL A 392 1.07 13.17 0.56
C VAL A 392 2.03 11.98 0.53
N ALA A 393 1.55 10.77 0.84
CA ALA A 393 2.40 9.58 0.89
C ALA A 393 2.99 9.22 -0.48
N ARG A 394 2.27 9.45 -1.60
CA ARG A 394 2.79 9.27 -2.96
C ARG A 394 4.04 10.13 -3.18
N ASP A 395 3.93 11.41 -2.90
CA ASP A 395 5.00 12.37 -3.14
C ASP A 395 6.19 12.13 -2.21
N TRP A 396 5.91 11.73 -0.97
CA TRP A 396 6.93 11.31 -0.01
C TRP A 396 7.74 10.11 -0.49
N VAL A 397 7.07 9.05 -0.99
CA VAL A 397 7.74 7.87 -1.58
C VAL A 397 8.51 8.26 -2.84
N ALA A 398 7.91 9.05 -3.73
CA ALA A 398 8.55 9.51 -4.96
C ALA A 398 9.85 10.26 -4.68
N ALA A 399 9.84 11.20 -3.71
CA ALA A 399 11.02 11.95 -3.29
C ALA A 399 12.09 11.02 -2.69
N GLY A 400 11.70 10.08 -1.83
CA GLY A 400 12.59 9.09 -1.23
C GLY A 400 13.27 8.20 -2.27
N VAL A 401 12.50 7.70 -3.23
CA VAL A 401 13.01 6.89 -4.34
C VAL A 401 13.93 7.70 -5.25
N ALA A 402 13.54 8.93 -5.61
CA ALA A 402 14.36 9.80 -6.46
C ALA A 402 15.71 10.12 -5.80
N LYS A 403 15.71 10.43 -4.50
CA LYS A 403 16.92 10.69 -3.72
C LYS A 403 17.84 9.47 -3.66
N ALA A 404 17.29 8.28 -3.41
CA ALA A 404 18.08 7.05 -3.30
C ALA A 404 18.57 6.53 -4.65
N ALA A 405 17.76 6.67 -5.70
CA ALA A 405 18.14 6.31 -7.06
C ALA A 405 19.18 7.27 -7.65
N ARG A 406 19.20 8.52 -7.18
CA ARG A 406 19.97 9.61 -7.83
C ARG A 406 19.58 9.67 -9.33
N ASN A 407 20.49 9.30 -10.24
CA ASN A 407 20.21 9.19 -11.68
C ASN A 407 20.07 7.71 -12.13
N GLY A 408 19.91 6.79 -11.16
CA GLY A 408 19.85 5.36 -11.41
C GLY A 408 18.42 4.83 -11.51
N ASP A 409 18.31 3.51 -11.40
CA ASP A 409 17.08 2.74 -11.58
C ASP A 409 16.11 2.90 -10.40
N ARG A 410 15.04 3.65 -10.62
CA ARG A 410 13.96 3.90 -9.64
C ARG A 410 13.14 2.63 -9.36
N TRP A 411 12.96 1.75 -10.34
CA TRP A 411 12.30 0.47 -10.16
C TRP A 411 13.04 -0.42 -9.16
N ARG A 412 14.37 -0.49 -9.30
CA ARG A 412 15.20 -1.26 -8.38
C ARG A 412 15.12 -0.71 -6.96
N VAL A 413 15.14 0.63 -6.80
CA VAL A 413 15.04 1.27 -5.48
C VAL A 413 13.68 1.00 -4.84
N LEU A 414 12.58 1.24 -5.57
CA LEU A 414 11.24 0.95 -5.07
C LEU A 414 11.09 -0.55 -4.73
N GLY A 415 11.55 -1.44 -5.61
CA GLY A 415 11.53 -2.89 -5.37
C GLY A 415 12.29 -3.31 -4.12
N THR A 416 13.41 -2.66 -3.81
CA THR A 416 14.16 -2.88 -2.56
C THR A 416 13.34 -2.44 -1.35
N TYR A 417 12.66 -1.30 -1.42
CA TYR A 417 11.86 -0.77 -0.32
C TYR A 417 10.65 -1.63 -0.02
N VAL A 418 9.89 -2.04 -1.04
CA VAL A 418 8.69 -2.87 -0.84
C VAL A 418 9.02 -4.31 -0.45
N ALA A 419 10.20 -4.82 -0.81
CA ALA A 419 10.69 -6.14 -0.41
C ALA A 419 11.18 -6.18 1.04
N ALA A 420 11.54 -5.03 1.62
CA ALA A 420 11.97 -4.96 3.01
C ALA A 420 10.80 -5.18 3.96
N PRO A 421 10.93 -6.00 5.01
CA PRO A 421 9.94 -6.05 6.08
C PRO A 421 9.97 -4.71 6.86
N GLY A 422 8.80 -4.07 6.99
CA GLY A 422 8.66 -2.77 7.67
C GLY A 422 9.09 -1.56 6.83
N LEU A 423 9.04 -0.37 7.44
CA LEU A 423 9.43 0.87 6.79
C LEU A 423 10.90 0.85 6.38
N PRO A 424 11.23 1.41 5.20
CA PRO A 424 12.62 1.66 4.84
C PRO A 424 13.29 2.51 5.92
N THR A 425 14.46 2.08 6.42
CA THR A 425 15.26 2.84 7.40
C THR A 425 15.76 4.19 6.87
N ALA A 426 15.60 4.43 5.58
CA ALA A 426 15.81 5.72 4.92
C ALA A 426 14.48 6.48 4.75
N ALA A 427 13.68 6.60 5.81
CA ALA A 427 12.67 7.65 5.86
C ALA A 427 13.34 9.01 5.60
N PRO A 428 12.69 9.93 4.87
CA PRO A 428 13.34 11.12 4.38
C PRO A 428 13.97 11.92 5.51
N VAL A 429 15.20 12.30 5.27
CA VAL A 429 16.01 13.16 6.09
C VAL A 429 15.20 14.38 6.53
N LYS A 430 15.16 14.61 7.84
CA LYS A 430 14.78 15.89 8.42
C LYS A 430 15.38 17.00 7.54
N SER A 431 14.54 17.87 7.03
CA SER A 431 14.96 19.09 6.33
C SER A 431 15.65 20.01 7.34
N LYS A 432 16.94 19.78 7.58
CA LYS A 432 17.78 20.67 8.37
C LYS A 432 18.69 21.55 7.51
N ASP A 433 18.48 21.59 6.21
CA ASP A 433 19.22 22.48 5.32
C ASP A 433 18.28 22.99 4.22
N GLN A 434 17.50 24.00 4.57
CA GLN A 434 17.14 25.06 3.65
C GLN A 434 17.56 26.40 4.32
N PRO A 435 18.37 27.20 3.61
CA PRO A 435 18.80 28.49 4.11
C PRO A 435 17.68 29.51 4.21
#